data_0892d434c09edd67a115aec821bc04cb
#
_entry.id   0892d434c09edd67a115aec821bc04cb
#
_cell.length_a   1.000
_cell.length_b   1.000
_cell.length_c   1.000
_cell.angle_alpha   90.00
_cell.angle_beta   90.00
_cell.angle_gamma   90.00
#
_symmetry.space_group_name_H-M   'P 1'
#
loop_
_entity.id
_entity.type
_entity.pdbx_description
1 polymer ?
#
loop_
_entity_poly.entity_id
_entity_poly.type
_entity_poly.pdbx_seq_one_letter_code
_entity_poly.pdbx_strand_id
1 'polypeptide(L)'
;MAKDRLTAESHKSAEQKEKNRYCTDIKLAIHKSAERIQLMTVAVLALQGAFIEHEKILSKLGADSFEIRQKKDIDRSFDRLIIPGGESTVQGKLLRELDLYDEIKSRIEGGMPVYGTCAGLILLAKSISNDSAKHLQTMSIVANRNAYGRQLGSFHTEAQFDGLGVIPMTFIRAPYIDEVFDDTEILSEVDGKIVAARQKNQLVTAFHPELDADTRVHEYFLNM
;
A
#
# COMPACT_ATOMS: atom_id res chain seq x y z
N MET A 1 21.37 -27.29 47.38
CA MET A 1 20.09 -26.55 47.60
C MET A 1 20.25 -25.01 47.59
N ALA A 2 21.24 -24.37 48.27
CA ALA A 2 21.38 -22.90 48.20
C ALA A 2 21.99 -22.40 46.88
N LYS A 3 22.94 -23.10 46.28
CA LYS A 3 23.56 -22.74 44.97
C LYS A 3 22.59 -22.81 43.81
N ASP A 4 21.65 -23.76 43.79
CA ASP A 4 20.68 -23.90 42.72
C ASP A 4 19.62 -22.83 42.74
N ARG A 5 19.27 -22.27 43.89
CA ARG A 5 18.35 -21.11 43.98
C ARG A 5 18.98 -19.81 43.46
N LEU A 6 20.26 -19.56 43.78
CA LEU A 6 20.97 -18.36 43.29
C LEU A 6 21.16 -18.34 41.77
N THR A 7 21.40 -19.51 41.15
CA THR A 7 21.47 -19.59 39.68
C THR A 7 20.10 -19.39 39.02
N ALA A 8 19.02 -19.93 39.59
CA ALA A 8 17.68 -19.73 39.05
C ALA A 8 17.19 -18.27 39.17
N GLU A 9 17.52 -17.56 40.23
CA GLU A 9 17.21 -16.14 40.40
C GLU A 9 18.02 -15.25 39.46
N SER A 10 19.30 -15.58 39.23
CA SER A 10 20.11 -14.84 38.24
C SER A 10 19.63 -15.02 36.81
N HIS A 11 19.20 -16.21 36.42
CA HIS A 11 18.60 -16.46 35.08
C HIS A 11 17.29 -15.71 34.90
N LYS A 12 16.38 -15.73 35.87
CA LYS A 12 15.12 -14.96 35.80
C LYS A 12 15.36 -13.45 35.73
N SER A 13 16.37 -12.93 36.43
CA SER A 13 16.73 -11.51 36.35
C SER A 13 17.32 -11.13 35.00
N ALA A 14 18.09 -12.02 34.35
CA ALA A 14 18.63 -11.82 33.01
C ALA A 14 17.52 -11.82 31.95
N GLU A 15 16.64 -12.82 31.98
CA GLU A 15 15.48 -12.89 31.08
C GLU A 15 14.55 -11.68 31.21
N GLN A 16 14.32 -11.18 32.44
CA GLN A 16 13.48 -10.00 32.65
C GLN A 16 14.15 -8.73 32.12
N LYS A 17 15.48 -8.60 32.26
CA LYS A 17 16.23 -7.47 31.68
C LYS A 17 16.18 -7.51 30.14
N GLU A 18 16.30 -8.67 29.55
CA GLU A 18 16.23 -8.85 28.09
C GLU A 18 14.83 -8.51 27.54
N LYS A 19 13.77 -9.00 28.19
CA LYS A 19 12.38 -8.62 27.86
C LYS A 19 12.14 -7.11 27.98
N ASN A 20 12.66 -6.49 29.04
CA ASN A 20 12.52 -5.03 29.22
C ASN A 20 13.27 -4.25 28.14
N ARG A 21 14.49 -4.68 27.78
CA ARG A 21 15.28 -4.08 26.69
C ARG A 21 14.55 -4.20 25.36
N TYR A 22 14.07 -5.39 25.01
CA TYR A 22 13.30 -5.65 23.80
C TYR A 22 12.04 -4.76 23.72
N CYS A 23 11.29 -4.64 24.82
CA CYS A 23 10.12 -3.77 24.89
C CYS A 23 10.48 -2.28 24.71
N THR A 24 11.62 -1.85 25.24
CA THR A 24 12.11 -0.46 25.09
C THR A 24 12.54 -0.18 23.65
N ASP A 25 13.23 -1.13 23.02
CA ASP A 25 13.69 -1.01 21.63
C ASP A 25 12.49 -0.94 20.65
N ILE A 26 11.45 -1.75 20.88
CA ILE A 26 10.20 -1.67 20.11
C ILE A 26 9.51 -0.31 20.26
N LYS A 27 9.37 0.18 21.50
CA LYS A 27 8.74 1.49 21.75
C LYS A 27 9.51 2.62 21.07
N LEU A 28 10.84 2.58 21.09
CA LEU A 28 11.68 3.56 20.43
C LEU A 28 11.55 3.49 18.90
N ALA A 29 11.46 2.28 18.33
CA ALA A 29 11.25 2.08 16.90
C ALA A 29 9.89 2.63 16.45
N ILE A 30 8.82 2.35 17.21
CA ILE A 30 7.46 2.88 16.94
C ILE A 30 7.46 4.42 17.01
N HIS A 31 8.11 4.99 18.03
CA HIS A 31 8.18 6.45 18.18
C HIS A 31 8.92 7.11 17.01
N LYS A 32 10.07 6.58 16.62
CA LYS A 32 10.83 7.07 15.44
C LYS A 32 10.05 6.93 14.14
N SER A 33 9.30 5.85 13.97
CA SER A 33 8.41 5.67 12.80
C SER A 33 7.31 6.72 12.77
N ALA A 34 6.65 6.98 13.90
CA ALA A 34 5.61 8.01 14.00
C ALA A 34 6.16 9.43 13.72
N GLU A 35 7.32 9.79 14.28
CA GLU A 35 7.98 11.07 14.00
C GLU A 35 8.33 11.20 12.51
N ARG A 36 8.82 10.13 11.87
CA ARG A 36 9.13 10.11 10.45
C ARG A 36 7.88 10.32 9.58
N ILE A 37 6.77 9.69 9.93
CA ILE A 37 5.49 9.84 9.23
C ILE A 37 4.97 11.28 9.31
N GLN A 38 5.08 11.94 10.46
CA GLN A 38 4.66 13.33 10.65
C GLN A 38 5.43 14.34 9.78
N LEU A 39 6.60 13.96 9.27
CA LEU A 39 7.41 14.80 8.38
C LEU A 39 7.16 14.50 6.90
N MET A 40 6.32 13.50 6.58
CA MET A 40 6.05 13.09 5.20
C MET A 40 4.90 13.85 4.60
N THR A 41 5.06 14.23 3.34
CA THR A 41 3.99 14.73 2.49
C THR A 41 3.63 13.68 1.44
N VAL A 42 2.37 13.26 1.43
CA VAL A 42 1.83 12.28 0.48
C VAL A 42 0.93 12.97 -0.52
N ALA A 43 1.26 12.87 -1.80
CA ALA A 43 0.34 13.30 -2.85
C ALA A 43 -0.71 12.20 -3.11
N VAL A 44 -1.96 12.58 -3.26
CA VAL A 44 -3.05 11.68 -3.64
C VAL A 44 -3.57 12.09 -5.01
N LEU A 45 -3.57 11.17 -5.97
CA LEU A 45 -4.06 11.44 -7.32
C LEU A 45 -5.59 11.58 -7.30
N ALA A 46 -6.10 12.80 -7.32
CA ALA A 46 -7.52 13.12 -7.15
C ALA A 46 -8.20 13.43 -8.50
N LEU A 47 -7.97 12.60 -9.51
CA LEU A 47 -8.61 12.74 -10.82
C LEU A 47 -10.01 12.11 -10.84
N GLN A 48 -10.16 10.96 -10.16
CA GLN A 48 -11.42 10.23 -10.04
C GLN A 48 -11.25 9.11 -9.02
N GLY A 49 -12.28 8.85 -8.18
CA GLY A 49 -12.31 7.71 -7.25
C GLY A 49 -12.20 8.09 -5.77
N ALA A 50 -11.72 7.15 -4.93
CA ALA A 50 -11.78 7.19 -3.47
C ALA A 50 -10.58 7.94 -2.84
N PHE A 51 -10.24 9.14 -3.30
CA PHE A 51 -9.07 9.89 -2.83
C PHE A 51 -9.26 10.49 -1.42
N ILE A 52 -10.46 10.94 -1.07
CA ILE A 52 -10.78 11.52 0.25
C ILE A 52 -10.61 10.48 1.37
N GLU A 53 -10.95 9.22 1.11
CA GLU A 53 -10.83 8.13 2.07
C GLU A 53 -9.36 7.88 2.42
N HIS A 54 -8.46 7.90 1.44
CA HIS A 54 -7.01 7.84 1.68
C HIS A 54 -6.51 9.01 2.52
N GLU A 55 -6.93 10.24 2.22
CA GLU A 55 -6.53 11.44 2.99
C GLU A 55 -6.97 11.36 4.45
N LYS A 56 -8.18 10.83 4.71
CA LYS A 56 -8.65 10.60 6.08
C LYS A 56 -7.75 9.65 6.86
N ILE A 57 -7.26 8.57 6.23
CA ILE A 57 -6.34 7.64 6.88
C ILE A 57 -4.97 8.29 7.07
N LEU A 58 -4.43 8.97 6.07
CA LEU A 58 -3.16 9.70 6.18
C LEU A 58 -3.20 10.69 7.34
N SER A 59 -4.28 11.46 7.47
CA SER A 59 -4.50 12.38 8.59
C SER A 59 -4.54 11.68 9.95
N LYS A 60 -5.20 10.50 10.05
CA LYS A 60 -5.20 9.69 11.28
C LYS A 60 -3.79 9.22 11.66
N LEU A 61 -2.94 8.94 10.67
CA LEU A 61 -1.56 8.52 10.86
C LEU A 61 -0.59 9.69 11.08
N GLY A 62 -1.07 10.93 10.96
CA GLY A 62 -0.28 12.15 11.16
C GLY A 62 0.56 12.56 9.95
N ALA A 63 0.39 11.94 8.78
CA ALA A 63 1.05 12.36 7.55
C ALA A 63 0.30 13.53 6.89
N ASP A 64 1.06 14.50 6.38
CA ASP A 64 0.49 15.54 5.54
C ASP A 64 0.10 14.99 4.16
N SER A 65 -1.02 15.47 3.62
CA SER A 65 -1.45 15.09 2.28
C SER A 65 -1.99 16.26 1.47
N PHE A 66 -1.93 16.10 0.15
CA PHE A 66 -2.60 17.02 -0.78
C PHE A 66 -3.00 16.27 -2.06
N GLU A 67 -3.94 16.84 -2.77
CA GLU A 67 -4.47 16.30 -4.00
C GLU A 67 -3.70 16.78 -5.23
N ILE A 68 -3.44 15.86 -6.19
CA ILE A 68 -3.02 16.20 -7.56
C ILE A 68 -4.27 16.12 -8.44
N ARG A 69 -4.74 17.29 -8.90
CA ARG A 69 -5.90 17.45 -9.78
C ARG A 69 -5.55 18.03 -11.16
N GLN A 70 -4.39 18.66 -11.28
CA GLN A 70 -3.95 19.36 -12.49
C GLN A 70 -2.42 19.48 -12.50
N LYS A 71 -1.85 19.86 -13.66
CA LYS A 71 -0.40 19.91 -13.89
C LYS A 71 0.37 20.70 -12.81
N LYS A 72 -0.11 21.88 -12.41
CA LYS A 72 0.58 22.73 -11.42
C LYS A 72 0.70 22.07 -10.03
N ASP A 73 -0.16 21.10 -9.71
CA ASP A 73 -0.16 20.48 -8.39
C ASP A 73 1.04 19.55 -8.23
N ILE A 74 1.57 18.99 -9.34
CA ILE A 74 2.73 18.09 -9.34
C ILE A 74 4.05 18.80 -9.09
N ASP A 75 4.08 20.12 -9.25
CA ASP A 75 5.27 20.95 -8.97
C ASP A 75 5.55 21.11 -7.46
N ARG A 76 4.58 20.75 -6.62
CA ARG A 76 4.78 20.70 -5.16
C ARG A 76 5.74 19.60 -4.79
N SER A 77 6.50 19.79 -3.70
CA SER A 77 7.32 18.74 -3.14
C SER A 77 6.46 17.72 -2.40
N PHE A 78 6.70 16.43 -2.64
CA PHE A 78 6.08 15.32 -1.93
C PHE A 78 7.00 14.09 -1.95
N ASP A 79 6.84 13.24 -0.95
CA ASP A 79 7.71 12.08 -0.71
C ASP A 79 7.13 10.79 -1.30
N ARG A 80 5.80 10.69 -1.44
CA ARG A 80 5.06 9.50 -1.81
C ARG A 80 3.82 9.82 -2.63
N LEU A 81 3.37 8.87 -3.43
CA LEU A 81 2.14 9.01 -4.24
C LEU A 81 1.15 7.88 -3.93
N ILE A 82 -0.13 8.22 -3.75
CA ILE A 82 -1.24 7.27 -3.76
C ILE A 82 -2.03 7.45 -5.06
N ILE A 83 -2.27 6.33 -5.76
CA ILE A 83 -3.16 6.24 -6.92
C ILE A 83 -4.40 5.47 -6.47
N PRO A 84 -5.53 6.15 -6.17
CA PRO A 84 -6.69 5.53 -5.56
C PRO A 84 -7.47 4.64 -6.52
N GLY A 85 -8.34 3.82 -5.95
CA GLY A 85 -9.38 3.10 -6.68
C GLY A 85 -10.32 4.03 -7.43
N GLY A 86 -10.95 3.51 -8.50
CA GLY A 86 -11.84 4.24 -9.37
C GLY A 86 -11.98 3.56 -10.73
N GLU A 87 -12.15 4.32 -11.80
CA GLU A 87 -12.18 3.81 -13.17
C GLU A 87 -10.84 3.98 -13.87
N SER A 88 -10.11 2.89 -14.06
CA SER A 88 -8.75 2.92 -14.62
C SER A 88 -8.66 3.53 -16.01
N THR A 89 -9.68 3.31 -16.87
CA THR A 89 -9.73 3.90 -18.21
C THR A 89 -9.87 5.42 -18.15
N VAL A 90 -10.73 5.92 -17.26
CA VAL A 90 -10.94 7.36 -17.06
C VAL A 90 -9.70 8.00 -16.45
N GLN A 91 -9.14 7.39 -15.40
CA GLN A 91 -7.92 7.90 -14.77
C GLN A 91 -6.74 7.91 -15.76
N GLY A 92 -6.55 6.85 -16.54
CA GLY A 92 -5.50 6.76 -17.56
C GLY A 92 -5.65 7.79 -18.69
N LYS A 93 -6.87 8.14 -19.06
CA LYS A 93 -7.18 9.21 -20.01
C LYS A 93 -6.84 10.57 -19.41
N LEU A 94 -7.35 10.87 -18.20
CA LEU A 94 -7.12 12.14 -17.51
C LEU A 94 -5.63 12.38 -17.21
N LEU A 95 -4.86 11.36 -16.88
CA LEU A 95 -3.40 11.49 -16.72
C LEU A 95 -2.74 12.09 -17.96
N ARG A 96 -3.19 11.70 -19.16
CA ARG A 96 -2.64 12.23 -20.43
C ARG A 96 -3.20 13.60 -20.76
N GLU A 97 -4.51 13.79 -20.63
CA GLU A 97 -5.17 15.06 -20.96
C GLU A 97 -4.71 16.24 -20.07
N LEU A 98 -4.28 15.93 -18.83
CA LEU A 98 -3.78 16.93 -17.86
C LEU A 98 -2.25 17.01 -17.83
N ASP A 99 -1.54 16.39 -18.78
CA ASP A 99 -0.07 16.36 -18.85
C ASP A 99 0.62 15.88 -17.57
N LEU A 100 -0.01 14.93 -16.85
CA LEU A 100 0.50 14.33 -15.62
C LEU A 100 1.25 13.03 -15.86
N TYR A 101 1.00 12.37 -17.00
CA TYR A 101 1.44 11.01 -17.27
C TYR A 101 2.96 10.83 -17.20
N ASP A 102 3.69 11.62 -17.98
CA ASP A 102 5.14 11.46 -18.12
C ASP A 102 5.88 11.80 -16.82
N GLU A 103 5.44 12.84 -16.14
CA GLU A 103 6.04 13.26 -14.87
C GLU A 103 5.81 12.24 -13.76
N ILE A 104 4.57 11.73 -13.60
CA ILE A 104 4.26 10.69 -12.59
C ILE A 104 5.05 9.43 -12.91
N LYS A 105 5.06 8.98 -14.16
CA LYS A 105 5.81 7.81 -14.58
C LYS A 105 7.31 7.96 -14.28
N SER A 106 7.90 9.08 -14.66
CA SER A 106 9.32 9.37 -14.42
C SER A 106 9.68 9.34 -12.94
N ARG A 107 8.84 9.91 -12.07
CA ARG A 107 9.07 9.89 -10.61
C ARG A 107 8.99 8.48 -10.05
N ILE A 108 8.04 7.67 -10.47
CA ILE A 108 7.92 6.26 -10.05
C ILE A 108 9.13 5.45 -10.51
N GLU A 109 9.54 5.59 -11.77
CA GLU A 109 10.74 4.93 -12.33
C GLU A 109 12.03 5.44 -11.66
N GLY A 110 12.03 6.70 -11.19
CA GLY A 110 13.08 7.29 -10.36
C GLY A 110 13.12 6.79 -8.90
N GLY A 111 12.21 5.91 -8.51
CA GLY A 111 12.18 5.27 -7.19
C GLY A 111 11.27 5.95 -6.18
N MET A 112 10.41 6.89 -6.57
CA MET A 112 9.42 7.45 -5.66
C MET A 112 8.45 6.35 -5.19
N PRO A 113 8.21 6.21 -3.87
CA PRO A 113 7.24 5.25 -3.37
C PRO A 113 5.83 5.55 -3.87
N VAL A 114 5.17 4.52 -4.41
CA VAL A 114 3.80 4.62 -4.91
C VAL A 114 2.92 3.49 -4.39
N TYR A 115 1.69 3.83 -4.06
CA TYR A 115 0.67 2.88 -3.65
C TYR A 115 -0.56 2.97 -4.56
N GLY A 116 -0.90 1.87 -5.23
CA GLY A 116 -2.07 1.76 -6.10
C GLY A 116 -3.15 0.85 -5.52
N THR A 117 -4.38 1.36 -5.30
CA THR A 117 -5.52 0.54 -4.90
C THR A 117 -6.46 0.29 -6.09
N CYS A 118 -6.94 -0.92 -6.27
CA CYS A 118 -7.95 -1.31 -7.28
C CYS A 118 -7.60 -0.79 -8.70
N ALA A 119 -8.14 0.35 -9.13
CA ALA A 119 -7.78 0.99 -10.40
C ALA A 119 -6.31 1.39 -10.45
N GLY A 120 -5.73 1.83 -9.33
CA GLY A 120 -4.31 2.15 -9.21
C GLY A 120 -3.41 0.95 -9.50
N LEU A 121 -3.79 -0.25 -9.05
CA LEU A 121 -3.10 -1.50 -9.41
C LEU A 121 -3.07 -1.69 -10.93
N ILE A 122 -4.21 -1.48 -11.61
CA ILE A 122 -4.33 -1.60 -13.06
C ILE A 122 -3.44 -0.57 -13.78
N LEU A 123 -3.38 0.66 -13.26
CA LEU A 123 -2.57 1.72 -13.85
C LEU A 123 -1.06 1.45 -13.75
N LEU A 124 -0.60 0.82 -12.68
CA LEU A 124 0.81 0.48 -12.45
C LEU A 124 1.23 -0.79 -13.18
N ALA A 125 0.30 -1.72 -13.46
CA ALA A 125 0.56 -3.01 -14.08
C ALA A 125 1.27 -2.90 -15.43
N LYS A 126 2.23 -3.79 -15.68
CA LYS A 126 2.97 -3.91 -16.94
C LYS A 126 2.04 -4.20 -18.11
N SER A 127 1.04 -5.05 -17.87
CA SER A 127 0.01 -5.40 -18.85
C SER A 127 -1.30 -5.80 -18.17
N ILE A 128 -2.36 -5.86 -18.96
CA ILE A 128 -3.69 -6.29 -18.54
C ILE A 128 -4.06 -7.50 -19.39
N SER A 129 -4.34 -8.66 -18.78
CA SER A 129 -4.54 -9.92 -19.48
C SER A 129 -5.77 -9.95 -20.39
N ASN A 130 -6.81 -9.20 -20.02
CA ASN A 130 -8.09 -9.15 -20.73
C ASN A 130 -8.38 -7.80 -21.41
N ASP A 131 -7.35 -6.95 -21.60
CA ASP A 131 -7.47 -5.64 -22.22
C ASP A 131 -6.13 -5.23 -22.86
N SER A 132 -6.18 -4.57 -24.00
CA SER A 132 -4.99 -4.04 -24.70
C SER A 132 -4.56 -2.65 -24.21
N ALA A 133 -5.28 -2.06 -23.26
CA ALA A 133 -4.97 -0.74 -22.73
C ALA A 133 -3.60 -0.73 -22.03
N LYS A 134 -2.86 0.35 -22.23
CA LYS A 134 -1.55 0.58 -21.62
C LYS A 134 -1.58 1.87 -20.79
N HIS A 135 -1.20 1.74 -19.54
CA HIS A 135 -1.13 2.86 -18.61
C HIS A 135 0.34 3.14 -18.21
N LEU A 136 0.65 3.34 -16.95
CA LEU A 136 1.99 3.69 -16.47
C LEU A 136 3.03 2.58 -16.70
N GLN A 137 2.63 1.30 -16.55
CA GLN A 137 3.45 0.11 -16.85
C GLN A 137 4.76 0.04 -16.06
N THR A 138 4.75 0.45 -14.80
CA THR A 138 5.97 0.56 -13.98
C THR A 138 6.21 -0.66 -13.10
N MET A 139 5.19 -1.49 -12.83
CA MET A 139 5.27 -2.66 -11.96
C MET A 139 5.18 -3.97 -12.75
N SER A 140 6.03 -4.94 -12.44
CA SER A 140 6.14 -6.24 -13.13
C SER A 140 5.02 -7.21 -12.71
N ILE A 141 3.79 -6.84 -13.01
CA ILE A 141 2.57 -7.62 -12.79
C ILE A 141 1.69 -7.63 -14.04
N VAL A 142 0.90 -8.70 -14.20
CA VAL A 142 -0.21 -8.77 -15.16
C VAL A 142 -1.51 -8.65 -14.38
N ALA A 143 -2.26 -7.57 -14.61
CA ALA A 143 -3.56 -7.35 -13.97
C ALA A 143 -4.70 -7.97 -14.78
N ASN A 144 -5.72 -8.48 -14.09
CA ASN A 144 -6.98 -8.92 -14.73
C ASN A 144 -8.13 -8.04 -14.22
N ARG A 145 -8.81 -7.36 -15.14
CA ARG A 145 -9.92 -6.46 -14.80
C ARG A 145 -11.22 -7.22 -14.59
N ASN A 146 -12.07 -6.71 -13.68
CA ASN A 146 -13.43 -7.22 -13.45
C ASN A 146 -13.49 -8.73 -13.15
N ALA A 147 -12.56 -9.20 -12.36
CA ALA A 147 -12.21 -10.59 -12.17
C ALA A 147 -13.25 -11.45 -11.45
N TYR A 148 -14.13 -10.85 -10.66
CA TYR A 148 -15.12 -11.55 -9.85
C TYR A 148 -16.49 -11.66 -10.50
N GLY A 149 -16.61 -11.31 -11.80
CA GLY A 149 -17.86 -11.42 -12.58
C GLY A 149 -18.96 -10.45 -12.12
N ARG A 150 -20.10 -10.47 -12.86
CA ARG A 150 -21.22 -9.55 -12.58
C ARG A 150 -21.99 -9.86 -11.29
N GLN A 151 -21.86 -11.07 -10.74
CA GLN A 151 -22.64 -11.53 -9.57
C GLN A 151 -21.99 -11.24 -8.21
N LEU A 152 -20.65 -11.04 -8.15
CA LEU A 152 -19.92 -10.70 -6.93
C LEU A 152 -19.31 -9.29 -7.08
N GLY A 153 -20.18 -8.29 -7.18
CA GLY A 153 -19.76 -6.91 -7.40
C GLY A 153 -18.96 -6.30 -6.24
N SER A 154 -19.24 -6.75 -5.01
CA SER A 154 -18.55 -6.30 -3.80
C SER A 154 -18.66 -7.35 -2.71
N PHE A 155 -17.59 -7.56 -1.96
CA PHE A 155 -17.56 -8.44 -0.80
C PHE A 155 -16.51 -7.97 0.21
N HIS A 156 -16.65 -8.43 1.45
CA HIS A 156 -15.70 -8.19 2.52
C HIS A 156 -15.20 -9.54 3.04
N THR A 157 -13.91 -9.63 3.34
CA THR A 157 -13.29 -10.81 3.95
C THR A 157 -12.12 -10.40 4.83
N GLU A 158 -11.59 -11.35 5.57
CA GLU A 158 -10.32 -11.23 6.28
C GLU A 158 -9.35 -12.25 5.71
N ALA A 159 -8.12 -11.84 5.41
CA ALA A 159 -7.10 -12.72 4.88
C ALA A 159 -5.70 -12.34 5.37
N GLN A 160 -4.77 -13.28 5.22
CA GLN A 160 -3.38 -13.10 5.57
C GLN A 160 -2.72 -12.11 4.61
N PHE A 161 -2.01 -11.13 5.17
CA PHE A 161 -1.14 -10.22 4.45
C PHE A 161 0.28 -10.35 5.02
N ASP A 162 1.27 -10.56 4.17
CA ASP A 162 2.64 -10.76 4.62
C ASP A 162 3.17 -9.53 5.37
N GLY A 163 3.79 -9.78 6.53
CA GLY A 163 4.28 -8.74 7.44
C GLY A 163 3.21 -8.05 8.30
N LEU A 164 1.90 -8.22 8.03
CA LEU A 164 0.81 -7.58 8.79
C LEU A 164 -0.11 -8.55 9.53
N GLY A 165 -0.05 -9.86 9.20
CA GLY A 165 -1.00 -10.85 9.71
C GLY A 165 -2.36 -10.76 9.02
N VAL A 166 -3.42 -11.21 9.69
CA VAL A 166 -4.79 -11.16 9.16
C VAL A 166 -5.31 -9.73 9.20
N ILE A 167 -5.78 -9.24 8.04
CA ILE A 167 -6.35 -7.89 7.88
C ILE A 167 -7.72 -7.96 7.20
N PRO A 168 -8.62 -6.98 7.43
CA PRO A 168 -9.86 -6.84 6.68
C PRO A 168 -9.58 -6.38 5.24
N MET A 169 -10.37 -6.87 4.30
CA MET A 169 -10.23 -6.56 2.88
C MET A 169 -11.59 -6.33 2.24
N THR A 170 -11.87 -5.10 1.85
CA THR A 170 -13.10 -4.70 1.15
C THR A 170 -12.85 -4.66 -0.36
N PHE A 171 -13.55 -5.48 -1.11
CA PHE A 171 -13.46 -5.58 -2.58
C PHE A 171 -14.68 -4.94 -3.24
N ILE A 172 -14.46 -4.11 -4.27
CA ILE A 172 -15.52 -3.47 -5.05
C ILE A 172 -15.18 -3.61 -6.53
N ARG A 173 -15.86 -4.51 -7.25
CA ARG A 173 -15.58 -4.82 -8.68
C ARG A 173 -14.08 -4.95 -8.96
N ALA A 174 -13.40 -5.61 -8.04
CA ALA A 174 -11.94 -5.60 -7.95
C ALA A 174 -11.26 -6.32 -9.12
N PRO A 175 -10.06 -5.88 -9.53
CA PRO A 175 -9.13 -6.69 -10.31
C PRO A 175 -8.53 -7.80 -9.44
N TYR A 176 -7.70 -8.64 -10.03
CA TYR A 176 -6.67 -9.41 -9.36
C TYR A 176 -5.39 -9.41 -10.19
N ILE A 177 -4.31 -9.95 -9.66
CA ILE A 177 -3.05 -10.11 -10.36
C ILE A 177 -3.00 -11.53 -10.89
N ASP A 178 -2.94 -11.68 -12.23
CA ASP A 178 -2.82 -12.98 -12.90
C ASP A 178 -1.41 -13.55 -12.73
N GLU A 179 -0.40 -12.69 -12.90
CA GLU A 179 1.01 -13.08 -12.87
C GLU A 179 1.87 -12.00 -12.22
N VAL A 180 2.88 -12.43 -11.51
CA VAL A 180 3.99 -11.59 -11.01
C VAL A 180 5.29 -12.10 -11.61
N PHE A 181 6.23 -11.19 -11.90
CA PHE A 181 7.54 -11.54 -12.44
C PHE A 181 8.62 -10.61 -11.90
N ASP A 182 9.88 -10.84 -12.31
CA ASP A 182 11.06 -10.19 -11.76
C ASP A 182 11.15 -10.32 -10.23
N ASP A 183 11.44 -9.23 -9.52
CA ASP A 183 11.57 -9.12 -8.08
C ASP A 183 10.24 -8.73 -7.37
N THR A 184 9.10 -9.08 -7.96
CA THR A 184 7.79 -8.78 -7.38
C THR A 184 7.40 -9.81 -6.32
N GLU A 185 7.10 -9.35 -5.12
CA GLU A 185 6.69 -10.15 -3.96
C GLU A 185 5.17 -10.21 -3.85
N ILE A 186 4.61 -11.40 -3.65
CA ILE A 186 3.19 -11.59 -3.36
C ILE A 186 2.98 -11.34 -1.86
N LEU A 187 2.11 -10.41 -1.51
CA LEU A 187 1.82 -10.07 -0.12
C LEU A 187 0.52 -10.68 0.39
N SER A 188 -0.43 -10.96 -0.49
CA SER A 188 -1.70 -11.60 -0.09
C SER A 188 -2.39 -12.30 -1.25
N GLU A 189 -3.05 -13.40 -0.92
CA GLU A 189 -3.94 -14.17 -1.81
C GLU A 189 -5.30 -14.39 -1.14
N VAL A 190 -6.36 -14.33 -1.95
CA VAL A 190 -7.74 -14.64 -1.54
C VAL A 190 -8.35 -15.55 -2.61
N ASP A 191 -8.85 -16.70 -2.22
CA ASP A 191 -9.44 -17.72 -3.11
C ASP A 191 -8.52 -18.09 -4.31
N GLY A 192 -7.22 -18.22 -4.05
CA GLY A 192 -6.20 -18.56 -5.04
C GLY A 192 -5.91 -17.44 -6.05
N LYS A 193 -6.31 -16.21 -5.77
CA LYS A 193 -6.02 -15.02 -6.57
C LYS A 193 -5.10 -14.09 -5.82
N ILE A 194 -4.06 -13.61 -6.47
CA ILE A 194 -3.15 -12.62 -5.90
C ILE A 194 -3.87 -11.28 -5.82
N VAL A 195 -4.00 -10.75 -4.61
CA VAL A 195 -4.75 -9.51 -4.31
C VAL A 195 -3.90 -8.39 -3.76
N ALA A 196 -2.64 -8.66 -3.43
CA ALA A 196 -1.65 -7.64 -3.06
C ALA A 196 -0.25 -8.09 -3.47
N ALA A 197 0.54 -7.14 -3.96
CA ALA A 197 1.94 -7.36 -4.33
C ALA A 197 2.77 -6.11 -4.09
N ARG A 198 4.08 -6.32 -3.94
CA ARG A 198 5.08 -5.26 -3.82
C ARG A 198 6.23 -5.50 -4.79
N GLN A 199 6.72 -4.44 -5.41
CA GLN A 199 7.97 -4.46 -6.14
C GLN A 199 8.79 -3.22 -5.76
N LYS A 200 9.89 -3.40 -5.04
CA LYS A 200 10.72 -2.29 -4.54
C LYS A 200 9.87 -1.27 -3.75
N ASN A 201 9.70 -0.08 -4.30
CA ASN A 201 8.94 1.03 -3.71
C ASN A 201 7.51 1.13 -4.27
N GLN A 202 7.01 0.11 -4.95
CA GLN A 202 5.65 0.08 -5.48
C GLN A 202 4.82 -0.96 -4.73
N LEU A 203 3.71 -0.54 -4.14
CA LEU A 203 2.72 -1.37 -3.46
C LEU A 203 1.42 -1.33 -4.24
N VAL A 204 0.76 -2.48 -4.39
CA VAL A 204 -0.58 -2.54 -4.97
C VAL A 204 -1.50 -3.45 -4.17
N THR A 205 -2.77 -3.06 -4.07
CA THR A 205 -3.85 -3.90 -3.55
C THR A 205 -5.04 -3.91 -4.50
N ALA A 206 -5.67 -5.06 -4.66
CA ALA A 206 -6.91 -5.22 -5.41
C ALA A 206 -8.13 -4.73 -4.61
N PHE A 207 -8.04 -4.78 -3.28
CA PHE A 207 -9.03 -4.33 -2.31
C PHE A 207 -8.81 -2.88 -1.90
N HIS A 208 -9.75 -2.33 -1.15
CA HIS A 208 -9.84 -0.94 -0.72
C HIS A 208 -9.61 -0.82 0.79
N PRO A 209 -8.36 -0.80 1.30
CA PRO A 209 -8.12 -0.66 2.73
C PRO A 209 -8.50 0.73 3.25
N GLU A 210 -8.68 1.72 2.36
CA GLU A 210 -9.16 3.05 2.70
C GLU A 210 -10.62 3.08 3.17
N LEU A 211 -11.38 2.00 2.94
CA LEU A 211 -12.77 1.85 3.38
C LEU A 211 -12.90 1.14 4.73
N ASP A 212 -11.81 0.57 5.22
CA ASP A 212 -11.78 -0.15 6.49
C ASP A 212 -11.25 0.75 7.63
N ALA A 213 -11.52 0.36 8.88
CA ALA A 213 -10.98 1.07 10.04
C ALA A 213 -9.49 0.75 10.31
N ASP A 214 -8.98 -0.30 9.67
CA ASP A 214 -7.61 -0.79 9.82
C ASP A 214 -6.62 0.03 9.00
N THR A 215 -5.66 0.64 9.65
CA THR A 215 -4.67 1.52 9.01
C THR A 215 -3.37 0.82 8.61
N ARG A 216 -3.20 -0.47 8.96
CA ARG A 216 -1.92 -1.18 8.84
C ARG A 216 -1.35 -1.21 7.42
N VAL A 217 -2.18 -1.30 6.38
CA VAL A 217 -1.69 -1.26 4.99
C VAL A 217 -1.13 0.12 4.63
N HIS A 218 -1.77 1.20 5.07
CA HIS A 218 -1.24 2.56 4.88
C HIS A 218 0.02 2.80 5.71
N GLU A 219 0.07 2.31 6.95
CA GLU A 219 1.29 2.35 7.77
C GLU A 219 2.43 1.58 7.11
N TYR A 220 2.15 0.39 6.54
CA TYR A 220 3.12 -0.38 5.77
C TYR A 220 3.69 0.45 4.62
N PHE A 221 2.82 1.07 3.81
CA PHE A 221 3.22 1.96 2.72
C PHE A 221 4.05 3.16 3.19
N LEU A 222 3.66 3.81 4.28
CA LEU A 222 4.40 4.95 4.84
C LEU A 222 5.79 4.56 5.39
N ASN A 223 6.01 3.30 5.71
CA ASN A 223 7.28 2.79 6.22
C ASN A 223 8.16 2.09 5.18
N MET A 224 7.73 2.04 3.92
CA MET A 224 8.53 1.52 2.80
C MET A 224 9.78 2.35 2.52
#